data_df83466a7cdf4de6f9cb4d9a9dcfce7a
#
_entry.id   df83466a7cdf4de6f9cb4d9a9dcfce7a
#
_cell.length_a   1.000
_cell.length_b   1.000
_cell.length_c   1.000
_cell.angle_alpha   90.00
_cell.angle_beta   90.00
_cell.angle_gamma   90.00
#
_symmetry.space_group_name_H-M   'P 1'
#
loop_
_entity.id
_entity.type
_entity.pdbx_description
1 polymer ?
#
loop_
_entity_poly.entity_id
_entity_poly.type
_entity_poly.pdbx_seq_one_letter_code
_entity_poly.pdbx_strand_id
1 'polypeptide(L)'
;MSIFSRLFGRKNNLTISSDIKKKDARSRNIAFVDTEVGLKDHKIHDIGALRYDGANFHQASQTALNKFLQEGKIDYICGHNLIHHDAHYLQLNGILIDTLYLSPLLFPKRPYHHLIKDDKLMSEQMNNPVNDCEKAKELLMDEIAAWNQLSERKRKIFTLLLQNEEEFRGFLMYVGAIEKDDAIIEVSEFILSEYKNHICANADIPALAAQSPCGL
;
A
#
# COMPACT_ATOMS: atom_id res chain seq x y z
N MET A 1 25.53 -46.72 9.53
CA MET A 1 26.10 -45.34 9.60
C MET A 1 25.68 -44.57 8.33
N SER A 2 24.85 -43.58 8.52
CA SER A 2 24.04 -42.96 7.47
C SER A 2 24.82 -41.90 6.67
N ILE A 3 24.64 -41.96 5.32
CA ILE A 3 25.27 -41.08 4.31
C ILE A 3 24.59 -39.69 4.22
N PHE A 4 23.75 -39.28 5.19
CA PHE A 4 22.91 -38.07 5.13
C PHE A 4 23.47 -36.79 5.74
N SER A 5 24.75 -36.74 6.16
CA SER A 5 25.29 -35.58 6.90
C SER A 5 26.26 -34.68 6.12
N ARG A 6 26.29 -34.73 4.76
CA ARG A 6 27.30 -33.96 3.99
C ARG A 6 26.78 -32.95 2.97
N LEU A 7 25.50 -32.58 2.96
CA LEU A 7 24.92 -31.70 1.91
C LEU A 7 24.34 -30.36 2.39
N PHE A 8 24.43 -30.00 3.65
CA PHE A 8 23.98 -28.66 4.14
C PHE A 8 25.06 -27.97 4.95
N GLY A 9 26.06 -27.48 4.25
CA GLY A 9 27.11 -26.68 4.87
C GLY A 9 27.70 -25.66 3.91
N ARG A 10 26.96 -24.62 3.55
CA ARG A 10 27.56 -23.36 3.09
C ARG A 10 26.74 -22.17 3.59
N LYS A 11 27.37 -21.44 4.50
CA LYS A 11 26.95 -20.18 5.08
C LYS A 11 26.75 -19.13 4.00
N ASN A 12 25.50 -18.71 3.77
CA ASN A 12 25.18 -17.44 3.12
C ASN A 12 24.62 -16.50 4.20
N ASN A 13 25.48 -16.05 5.10
CA ASN A 13 25.13 -15.21 6.24
C ASN A 13 25.71 -13.79 6.09
N LEU A 14 25.54 -13.09 4.97
CA LEU A 14 26.01 -11.68 4.96
C LEU A 14 25.16 -10.71 4.13
N THR A 15 24.24 -11.18 3.27
CA THR A 15 23.41 -10.27 2.46
C THR A 15 22.00 -10.06 3.02
N ILE A 16 21.49 -11.01 3.80
CA ILE A 16 20.12 -10.96 4.35
C ILE A 16 20.00 -9.91 5.49
N SER A 17 21.11 -9.63 6.19
CA SER A 17 21.09 -8.71 7.35
C SER A 17 20.96 -7.22 6.98
N SER A 18 21.46 -6.78 5.81
CA SER A 18 21.39 -5.37 5.41
C SER A 18 20.03 -4.98 4.80
N ASP A 19 19.43 -5.91 4.06
CA ASP A 19 18.12 -5.68 3.43
C ASP A 19 16.97 -5.80 4.44
N ILE A 20 17.10 -6.70 5.42
CA ILE A 20 16.15 -6.80 6.54
C ILE A 20 16.23 -5.55 7.42
N LYS A 21 17.44 -5.03 7.70
CA LYS A 21 17.60 -3.79 8.49
C LYS A 21 17.10 -2.55 7.74
N LYS A 22 17.23 -2.47 6.41
CA LYS A 22 16.67 -1.36 5.61
C LYS A 22 15.14 -1.43 5.53
N LYS A 23 14.54 -2.63 5.39
CA LYS A 23 13.08 -2.81 5.45
C LYS A 23 12.52 -2.42 6.81
N ASP A 24 13.17 -2.82 7.89
CA ASP A 24 12.76 -2.50 9.27
C ASP A 24 12.81 -0.99 9.57
N ALA A 25 13.74 -0.25 8.99
CA ALA A 25 13.83 1.19 9.19
C ALA A 25 12.68 1.95 8.47
N ARG A 26 12.29 1.52 7.26
CA ARG A 26 11.18 2.12 6.49
C ARG A 26 9.82 1.86 7.13
N SER A 27 9.61 0.67 7.68
CA SER A 27 8.35 0.31 8.33
C SER A 27 8.10 1.08 9.64
N ARG A 28 9.14 1.65 10.27
CA ARG A 28 9.01 2.44 11.50
C ARG A 28 8.48 3.85 11.28
N ASN A 29 8.59 4.40 10.06
CA ASN A 29 8.18 5.75 9.73
C ASN A 29 6.76 5.81 9.13
N ILE A 30 5.93 4.81 9.38
CA ILE A 30 4.56 4.74 8.88
C ILE A 30 3.56 4.71 10.04
N ALA A 31 2.46 5.43 9.86
CA ALA A 31 1.27 5.31 10.69
C ALA A 31 0.06 4.95 9.84
N PHE A 32 -0.89 4.26 10.44
CA PHE A 32 -2.19 3.92 9.87
C PHE A 32 -3.23 4.84 10.48
N VAL A 33 -4.11 5.39 9.66
CA VAL A 33 -5.12 6.37 10.09
C VAL A 33 -6.47 5.99 9.50
N ASP A 34 -7.51 6.12 10.30
CA ASP A 34 -8.90 5.94 9.91
C ASP A 34 -9.79 6.95 10.65
N THR A 35 -10.91 7.36 10.04
CA THR A 35 -11.85 8.30 10.62
C THR A 35 -13.28 7.80 10.58
N GLU A 36 -14.01 8.09 11.65
CA GLU A 36 -15.45 7.95 11.67
C GLU A 36 -16.10 9.31 11.42
N VAL A 37 -16.78 9.42 10.28
CA VAL A 37 -17.44 10.64 9.85
C VAL A 37 -18.95 10.44 9.88
N GLY A 38 -19.66 11.38 10.48
CA GLY A 38 -21.11 11.33 10.57
C GLY A 38 -21.78 11.49 9.21
N LEU A 39 -22.64 10.55 8.83
CA LEU A 39 -23.36 10.55 7.54
C LEU A 39 -24.29 11.77 7.34
N LYS A 40 -24.78 12.38 8.43
CA LYS A 40 -25.74 13.49 8.37
C LYS A 40 -25.09 14.85 8.52
N ASP A 41 -24.07 14.96 9.34
CA ASP A 41 -23.45 16.24 9.69
C ASP A 41 -22.08 16.44 9.02
N HIS A 42 -21.55 15.40 8.37
CA HIS A 42 -20.25 15.39 7.70
C HIS A 42 -19.10 15.86 8.60
N LYS A 43 -19.21 15.62 9.92
CA LYS A 43 -18.18 15.94 10.90
C LYS A 43 -17.43 14.70 11.33
N ILE A 44 -16.17 14.91 11.68
CA ILE A 44 -15.36 13.87 12.32
C ILE A 44 -15.93 13.62 13.72
N HIS A 45 -16.34 12.39 13.96
CA HIS A 45 -16.81 11.92 15.27
C HIS A 45 -15.69 11.24 16.03
N ASP A 46 -14.79 10.58 15.32
CA ASP A 46 -13.66 9.89 15.91
C ASP A 46 -12.49 9.78 14.93
N ILE A 47 -11.27 9.64 15.46
CA ILE A 47 -10.06 9.40 14.67
C ILE A 47 -9.25 8.31 15.38
N GLY A 48 -8.93 7.25 14.65
CA GLY A 48 -7.97 6.25 15.05
C GLY A 48 -6.65 6.45 14.34
N ALA A 49 -5.55 6.22 15.04
CA ALA A 49 -4.26 6.05 14.41
C ALA A 49 -3.41 5.01 15.13
N LEU A 50 -2.59 4.31 14.35
CA LEU A 50 -1.68 3.27 14.85
C LEU A 50 -0.31 3.48 14.22
N ARG A 51 0.73 3.67 15.03
CA ARG A 51 2.11 3.68 14.53
C ARG A 51 2.66 2.27 14.46
N TYR A 52 3.66 2.08 13.63
CA TYR A 52 4.30 0.77 13.47
C TYR A 52 4.93 0.25 14.77
N ASP A 53 5.38 1.13 15.66
CA ASP A 53 5.92 0.79 16.98
C ASP A 53 4.88 0.30 18.00
N GLY A 54 3.59 0.26 17.58
CA GLY A 54 2.47 -0.19 18.41
C GLY A 54 1.81 0.93 19.22
N ALA A 55 2.33 2.16 19.19
CA ALA A 55 1.63 3.29 19.80
C ALA A 55 0.34 3.57 19.05
N ASN A 56 -0.76 3.79 19.77
CA ASN A 56 -2.07 4.08 19.21
C ASN A 56 -2.59 5.43 19.68
N PHE A 57 -3.52 5.96 18.89
CA PHE A 57 -4.22 7.22 19.13
C PHE A 57 -5.71 7.00 18.86
N HIS A 58 -6.57 7.54 19.73
CA HIS A 58 -8.01 7.41 19.62
C HIS A 58 -8.70 8.64 20.23
N GLN A 59 -8.92 9.67 19.43
CA GLN A 59 -9.56 10.93 19.86
C GLN A 59 -10.06 11.70 18.64
N ALA A 60 -11.22 12.37 18.74
CA ALA A 60 -11.76 13.24 17.70
C ALA A 60 -11.04 14.63 17.65
N SER A 61 -9.70 14.64 17.54
CA SER A 61 -8.91 15.86 17.55
C SER A 61 -7.79 15.84 16.52
N GLN A 62 -7.96 16.64 15.46
CA GLN A 62 -6.94 16.84 14.42
C GLN A 62 -5.60 17.33 15.01
N THR A 63 -5.65 18.28 15.94
CA THR A 63 -4.42 18.83 16.55
C THR A 63 -3.66 17.78 17.35
N ALA A 64 -4.38 16.93 18.08
CA ALA A 64 -3.78 15.85 18.83
C ALA A 64 -3.23 14.74 17.91
N LEU A 65 -3.93 14.42 16.81
CA LEU A 65 -3.42 13.53 15.76
C LEU A 65 -2.10 14.06 15.18
N ASN A 66 -2.06 15.33 14.78
CA ASN A 66 -0.85 15.91 14.21
C ASN A 66 0.34 15.83 15.17
N LYS A 67 0.11 16.07 16.46
CA LYS A 67 1.14 15.90 17.49
C LYS A 67 1.61 14.44 17.58
N PHE A 68 0.68 13.50 17.61
CA PHE A 68 0.98 12.06 17.64
C PHE A 68 1.83 11.61 16.44
N LEU A 69 1.50 12.08 15.22
CA LEU A 69 2.27 11.78 14.01
C LEU A 69 3.66 12.41 14.03
N GLN A 70 3.78 13.66 14.49
CA GLN A 70 5.06 14.36 14.62
C GLN A 70 5.99 13.70 15.64
N GLU A 71 5.48 13.28 16.79
CA GLU A 71 6.24 12.55 17.81
C GLU A 71 6.80 11.25 17.26
N GLY A 72 6.07 10.57 16.39
CA GLY A 72 6.49 9.36 15.67
C GLY A 72 7.44 9.63 14.50
N LYS A 73 7.67 10.90 14.12
CA LYS A 73 8.43 11.27 12.90
C LYS A 73 7.92 10.53 11.68
N ILE A 74 6.60 10.55 11.48
CA ILE A 74 5.92 9.78 10.45
C ILE A 74 6.11 10.46 9.09
N ASP A 75 6.64 9.69 8.12
CA ASP A 75 6.81 10.11 6.73
C ASP A 75 5.68 9.60 5.83
N TYR A 76 5.13 8.41 6.16
CA TYR A 76 4.09 7.75 5.40
C TYR A 76 2.83 7.57 6.25
N ILE A 77 1.67 7.87 5.66
CA ILE A 77 0.37 7.68 6.30
C ILE A 77 -0.44 6.74 5.42
N CYS A 78 -0.88 5.63 6.00
CA CYS A 78 -1.62 4.59 5.30
C CYS A 78 -3.04 4.47 5.86
N GLY A 79 -3.98 4.18 5.00
CA GLY A 79 -5.36 3.85 5.36
C GLY A 79 -6.05 3.07 4.25
N HIS A 80 -7.31 2.78 4.47
CA HIS A 80 -8.15 2.11 3.48
C HIS A 80 -9.21 3.06 2.97
N ASN A 81 -9.13 3.47 1.70
CA ASN A 81 -9.86 4.58 1.11
C ASN A 81 -9.45 5.96 1.68
N LEU A 82 -8.20 6.05 2.14
CA LEU A 82 -7.66 7.23 2.81
C LEU A 82 -7.67 8.47 1.91
N ILE A 83 -7.24 8.33 0.65
CA ILE A 83 -7.06 9.46 -0.27
C ILE A 83 -8.40 10.10 -0.61
N HIS A 84 -9.41 9.29 -0.93
CA HIS A 84 -10.71 9.79 -1.38
C HIS A 84 -11.77 9.89 -0.27
N HIS A 85 -11.44 9.51 0.96
CA HIS A 85 -12.33 9.67 2.10
C HIS A 85 -11.69 10.48 3.23
N ASP A 86 -10.78 9.91 3.99
CA ASP A 86 -10.26 10.52 5.22
C ASP A 86 -9.48 11.81 4.98
N ALA A 87 -8.71 11.88 3.89
CA ALA A 87 -7.92 13.06 3.53
C ALA A 87 -8.79 14.28 3.16
N HIS A 88 -10.10 14.11 2.88
CA HIS A 88 -11.03 15.23 2.72
C HIS A 88 -11.38 15.89 4.06
N TYR A 89 -11.29 15.16 5.16
CA TYR A 89 -11.64 15.64 6.50
C TYR A 89 -10.40 15.96 7.33
N LEU A 90 -9.27 15.31 7.06
CA LEU A 90 -8.03 15.45 7.80
C LEU A 90 -6.96 16.22 7.00
N GLN A 91 -6.27 17.11 7.69
CA GLN A 91 -5.03 17.70 7.16
C GLN A 91 -3.87 16.79 7.52
N LEU A 92 -3.48 15.92 6.58
CA LEU A 92 -2.41 14.94 6.75
C LEU A 92 -1.12 15.45 6.11
N ASN A 93 -0.05 15.52 6.90
CA ASN A 93 1.28 15.92 6.43
C ASN A 93 2.17 14.71 6.32
N GLY A 94 2.17 14.07 5.15
CA GLY A 94 2.94 12.86 4.86
C GLY A 94 2.62 12.31 3.47
N ILE A 95 3.34 11.30 3.07
CA ILE A 95 3.08 10.58 1.83
C ILE A 95 1.96 9.58 2.07
N LEU A 96 0.84 9.73 1.36
CA LEU A 96 -0.34 8.90 1.55
C LEU A 96 -0.21 7.55 0.82
N ILE A 97 -0.65 6.48 1.47
CA ILE A 97 -0.75 5.13 0.91
C ILE A 97 -2.19 4.65 1.09
N ASP A 98 -2.84 4.25 0.00
CA ASP A 98 -4.22 3.78 0.04
C ASP A 98 -4.32 2.30 -0.36
N THR A 99 -4.68 1.46 0.61
CA THR A 99 -4.79 0.02 0.38
C THR A 99 -5.99 -0.37 -0.46
N LEU A 100 -7.03 0.48 -0.57
CA LEU A 100 -8.20 0.16 -1.39
C LEU A 100 -7.86 0.04 -2.89
N TYR A 101 -6.98 0.91 -3.39
CA TYR A 101 -6.57 0.91 -4.79
C TYR A 101 -5.50 -0.12 -5.11
N LEU A 102 -4.65 -0.44 -4.14
CA LEU A 102 -3.63 -1.49 -4.27
C LEU A 102 -4.24 -2.89 -4.29
N SER A 103 -5.30 -3.10 -3.52
CA SER A 103 -5.90 -4.42 -3.34
C SER A 103 -6.38 -5.05 -4.67
N PRO A 104 -7.15 -4.39 -5.57
CA PRO A 104 -7.53 -4.97 -6.85
C PRO A 104 -6.35 -5.19 -7.79
N LEU A 105 -5.33 -4.34 -7.74
CA LEU A 105 -4.12 -4.49 -8.54
C LEU A 105 -3.34 -5.76 -8.15
N LEU A 106 -3.19 -6.02 -6.86
CA LEU A 106 -2.35 -7.09 -6.33
C LEU A 106 -3.13 -8.39 -6.07
N PHE A 107 -4.44 -8.29 -5.84
CA PHE A 107 -5.33 -9.42 -5.58
C PHE A 107 -6.53 -9.48 -6.55
N PRO A 108 -6.32 -9.50 -7.88
CA PRO A 108 -7.39 -9.38 -8.87
C PRO A 108 -8.43 -10.52 -8.83
N LYS A 109 -8.16 -11.59 -8.08
CA LYS A 109 -9.08 -12.72 -7.91
C LYS A 109 -9.98 -12.59 -6.69
N ARG A 110 -9.74 -11.61 -5.81
CA ARG A 110 -10.61 -11.35 -4.66
C ARG A 110 -11.91 -10.71 -5.14
N PRO A 111 -13.10 -11.18 -4.72
CA PRO A 111 -14.37 -10.61 -5.16
C PRO A 111 -14.68 -9.25 -4.50
N TYR A 112 -14.07 -8.96 -3.36
CA TYR A 112 -14.26 -7.73 -2.59
C TYR A 112 -12.91 -7.21 -2.10
N HIS A 113 -12.77 -5.88 -2.10
CA HIS A 113 -11.55 -5.20 -1.69
C HIS A 113 -11.74 -4.28 -0.48
N HIS A 114 -12.97 -4.11 0.00
CA HIS A 114 -13.24 -3.40 1.26
C HIS A 114 -12.73 -4.19 2.47
N LEU A 115 -12.32 -3.48 3.52
CA LEU A 115 -12.03 -4.10 4.81
C LEU A 115 -13.26 -4.86 5.33
N ILE A 116 -13.07 -6.12 5.68
CA ILE A 116 -14.16 -6.93 6.27
C ILE A 116 -14.41 -6.37 7.66
N LYS A 117 -15.57 -5.75 7.86
CA LYS A 117 -16.05 -5.39 9.20
C LYS A 117 -16.57 -6.66 9.85
N ASP A 118 -15.92 -7.09 10.91
CA ASP A 118 -16.35 -8.23 11.70
C ASP A 118 -17.78 -8.00 12.16
N ASP A 119 -18.59 -9.04 12.01
CA ASP A 119 -20.04 -9.11 12.16
C ASP A 119 -20.73 -7.98 12.94
N LYS A 120 -21.63 -7.29 12.24
CA LYS A 120 -22.62 -6.35 12.83
C LYS A 120 -23.59 -6.99 13.84
N LEU A 121 -23.37 -8.24 14.25
CA LEU A 121 -24.25 -8.99 15.15
C LEU A 121 -23.92 -8.80 16.63
N MET A 122 -22.78 -8.24 16.98
CA MET A 122 -22.48 -7.84 18.36
C MET A 122 -22.65 -6.33 18.45
N SER A 123 -23.90 -5.95 18.69
CA SER A 123 -24.31 -4.58 19.06
C SER A 123 -23.34 -3.98 20.09
N GLU A 124 -22.95 -2.72 19.88
CA GLU A 124 -22.33 -1.78 20.83
C GLU A 124 -20.79 -1.70 20.89
N GLN A 125 -20.02 -2.52 20.26
CA GLN A 125 -18.66 -2.09 19.90
C GLN A 125 -18.70 -1.38 18.56
N MET A 126 -19.32 -0.19 18.58
CA MET A 126 -19.34 0.74 17.47
C MET A 126 -17.91 0.94 16.94
N ASN A 127 -17.78 0.85 15.65
CA ASN A 127 -16.69 1.28 14.79
C ASN A 127 -15.52 1.90 15.57
N ASN A 128 -14.56 1.07 15.98
CA ASN A 128 -13.35 1.57 16.59
C ASN A 128 -12.33 1.82 15.45
N PRO A 129 -12.06 3.07 15.08
CA PRO A 129 -11.16 3.38 13.97
C PRO A 129 -9.74 2.83 14.17
N VAL A 130 -9.32 2.54 15.40
CA VAL A 130 -8.03 1.86 15.66
C VAL A 130 -8.04 0.42 15.13
N ASN A 131 -9.16 -0.30 15.22
CA ASN A 131 -9.26 -1.65 14.67
C ASN A 131 -9.17 -1.64 13.13
N ASP A 132 -9.73 -0.61 12.48
CA ASP A 132 -9.63 -0.46 11.04
C ASP A 132 -8.21 -0.06 10.62
N CYS A 133 -7.48 0.70 11.45
CA CYS A 133 -6.03 0.91 11.30
C CYS A 133 -5.22 -0.40 11.39
N GLU A 134 -5.55 -1.32 12.30
CA GLU A 134 -4.89 -2.62 12.41
C GLU A 134 -5.13 -3.46 11.16
N LYS A 135 -6.37 -3.52 10.66
CA LYS A 135 -6.72 -4.21 9.42
C LYS A 135 -6.03 -3.61 8.19
N ALA A 136 -5.96 -2.28 8.10
CA ALA A 136 -5.23 -1.60 7.03
C ALA A 136 -3.73 -1.92 7.08
N LYS A 137 -3.15 -2.03 8.28
CA LYS A 137 -1.75 -2.47 8.47
C LYS A 137 -1.53 -3.90 7.98
N GLU A 138 -2.39 -4.84 8.37
CA GLU A 138 -2.31 -6.23 7.92
C GLU A 138 -2.43 -6.32 6.40
N LEU A 139 -3.40 -5.61 5.82
CA LEU A 139 -3.62 -5.58 4.37
C LEU A 139 -2.40 -5.01 3.64
N LEU A 140 -1.81 -3.89 4.12
CA LEU A 140 -0.58 -3.34 3.52
C LEU A 140 0.58 -4.33 3.55
N MET A 141 0.74 -5.10 4.63
CA MET A 141 1.79 -6.14 4.71
C MET A 141 1.56 -7.25 3.67
N ASP A 142 0.30 -7.68 3.48
CA ASP A 142 -0.08 -8.64 2.43
C ASP A 142 0.19 -8.07 1.03
N GLU A 143 -0.12 -6.80 0.80
CA GLU A 143 0.12 -6.10 -0.46
C GLU A 143 1.61 -5.97 -0.78
N ILE A 144 2.43 -5.65 0.22
CA ILE A 144 3.89 -5.63 0.07
C ILE A 144 4.42 -7.04 -0.27
N ALA A 145 3.89 -8.07 0.38
CA ALA A 145 4.26 -9.45 0.10
C ALA A 145 3.88 -9.86 -1.33
N ALA A 146 2.66 -9.52 -1.77
CA ALA A 146 2.18 -9.77 -3.12
C ALA A 146 3.01 -9.00 -4.17
N TRP A 147 3.32 -7.72 -3.93
CA TRP A 147 4.21 -6.92 -4.77
C TRP A 147 5.58 -7.58 -4.95
N ASN A 148 6.17 -8.07 -3.88
CA ASN A 148 7.47 -8.73 -3.92
C ASN A 148 7.44 -10.07 -4.67
N GLN A 149 6.28 -10.72 -4.81
CA GLN A 149 6.07 -11.95 -5.57
C GLN A 149 5.87 -11.71 -7.08
N LEU A 150 5.57 -10.48 -7.49
CA LEU A 150 5.47 -10.14 -8.90
C LEU A 150 6.84 -10.31 -9.59
N SER A 151 6.82 -10.70 -10.87
CA SER A 151 8.04 -10.67 -11.69
C SER A 151 8.58 -9.24 -11.77
N GLU A 152 9.90 -9.11 -11.98
CA GLU A 152 10.54 -7.80 -12.15
C GLU A 152 9.87 -6.99 -13.27
N ARG A 153 9.54 -7.65 -14.40
CA ARG A 153 8.83 -7.01 -15.51
C ARG A 153 7.47 -6.47 -15.11
N LYS A 154 6.66 -7.23 -14.37
CA LYS A 154 5.35 -6.75 -13.92
C LYS A 154 5.49 -5.57 -12.99
N ARG A 155 6.42 -5.63 -12.06
CA ARG A 155 6.70 -4.48 -11.18
C ARG A 155 7.12 -3.25 -11.98
N LYS A 156 7.96 -3.42 -13.00
CA LYS A 156 8.38 -2.35 -13.90
C LYS A 156 7.20 -1.74 -14.63
N ILE A 157 6.34 -2.57 -15.25
CA ILE A 157 5.12 -2.12 -15.94
C ILE A 157 4.23 -1.32 -14.98
N PHE A 158 3.91 -1.87 -13.82
CA PHE A 158 3.05 -1.18 -12.85
C PHE A 158 3.67 0.12 -12.35
N THR A 159 4.99 0.14 -12.08
CA THR A 159 5.67 1.36 -11.67
C THR A 159 5.56 2.44 -12.74
N LEU A 160 5.91 2.14 -13.98
CA LEU A 160 5.93 3.12 -15.06
C LEU A 160 4.54 3.66 -15.42
N LEU A 161 3.51 2.82 -15.32
CA LEU A 161 2.13 3.24 -15.58
C LEU A 161 1.52 4.02 -14.41
N LEU A 162 1.87 3.70 -13.16
CA LEU A 162 1.10 4.15 -11.99
C LEU A 162 1.88 5.11 -11.07
N GLN A 163 3.17 5.36 -11.30
CA GLN A 163 3.97 6.18 -10.37
C GLN A 163 3.55 7.66 -10.32
N ASN A 164 2.80 8.14 -11.31
CA ASN A 164 2.30 9.51 -11.35
C ASN A 164 0.84 9.62 -10.89
N GLU A 165 0.18 8.49 -10.63
CA GLU A 165 -1.18 8.45 -10.11
C GLU A 165 -1.16 8.55 -8.58
N GLU A 166 -1.99 9.43 -8.03
CA GLU A 166 -2.01 9.76 -6.60
C GLU A 166 -2.24 8.51 -5.72
N GLU A 167 -3.13 7.63 -6.15
CA GLU A 167 -3.53 6.43 -5.43
C GLU A 167 -2.40 5.39 -5.29
N PHE A 168 -1.42 5.40 -6.20
CA PHE A 168 -0.35 4.40 -6.25
C PHE A 168 1.02 4.96 -5.87
N ARG A 169 1.22 6.26 -6.08
CA ARG A 169 2.52 6.91 -5.91
C ARG A 169 3.12 6.67 -4.53
N GLY A 170 2.34 6.84 -3.48
CA GLY A 170 2.81 6.68 -2.11
C GLY A 170 3.32 5.27 -1.83
N PHE A 171 2.59 4.24 -2.28
CA PHE A 171 3.03 2.85 -2.16
C PHE A 171 4.32 2.58 -2.95
N LEU A 172 4.39 3.04 -4.19
CA LEU A 172 5.58 2.85 -5.04
C LEU A 172 6.81 3.54 -4.46
N MET A 173 6.65 4.73 -3.83
CA MET A 173 7.70 5.38 -3.06
C MET A 173 8.12 4.54 -1.85
N TYR A 174 7.15 4.02 -1.11
CA TYR A 174 7.38 3.23 0.09
C TYR A 174 8.16 1.94 -0.19
N VAL A 175 7.81 1.21 -1.25
CA VAL A 175 8.54 0.00 -1.68
C VAL A 175 9.83 0.32 -2.45
N GLY A 176 10.10 1.60 -2.73
CA GLY A 176 11.31 2.05 -3.44
C GLY A 176 11.32 1.68 -4.92
N ALA A 177 10.15 1.67 -5.55
CA ALA A 177 9.98 1.28 -6.94
C ALA A 177 10.00 2.46 -7.92
N ILE A 178 9.87 3.72 -7.45
CA ILE A 178 9.82 4.90 -8.33
C ILE A 178 11.05 4.97 -9.23
N GLU A 179 10.80 5.15 -10.51
CA GLU A 179 11.83 5.30 -11.55
C GLU A 179 11.84 6.70 -12.14
N LYS A 180 12.94 7.05 -12.86
CA LYS A 180 13.05 8.32 -13.57
C LYS A 180 12.23 8.27 -14.86
N ASP A 181 11.63 9.42 -15.20
CA ASP A 181 10.50 9.61 -16.14
C ASP A 181 10.69 9.23 -17.63
N ASP A 182 11.75 8.59 -18.10
CA ASP A 182 12.03 8.49 -19.54
C ASP A 182 11.50 7.24 -20.26
N ALA A 183 10.48 6.57 -19.72
CA ALA A 183 10.27 5.16 -20.03
C ALA A 183 8.93 4.76 -20.70
N ILE A 184 8.16 5.67 -21.34
CA ILE A 184 6.90 5.29 -22.03
C ILE A 184 7.16 4.29 -23.18
N ILE A 185 8.23 4.47 -23.94
CA ILE A 185 8.62 3.55 -25.03
C ILE A 185 8.99 2.19 -24.43
N GLU A 186 9.77 2.21 -23.36
CA GLU A 186 10.22 1.00 -22.65
C GLU A 186 9.03 0.22 -22.05
N VAL A 187 8.01 0.90 -21.48
CA VAL A 187 6.84 0.22 -20.95
C VAL A 187 6.03 -0.50 -22.02
N SER A 188 5.91 0.08 -23.22
CA SER A 188 5.23 -0.56 -24.35
C SER A 188 5.89 -1.87 -24.74
N GLU A 189 7.24 -1.89 -24.79
CA GLU A 189 8.02 -3.09 -25.08
C GLU A 189 7.83 -4.16 -23.99
N PHE A 190 7.82 -3.76 -22.72
CA PHE A 190 7.56 -4.67 -21.62
C PHE A 190 6.15 -5.27 -21.68
N ILE A 191 5.11 -4.46 -21.96
CA ILE A 191 3.73 -4.91 -22.11
C ILE A 191 3.65 -5.92 -23.27
N LEU A 192 4.19 -5.58 -24.43
CA LEU A 192 4.18 -6.46 -25.58
C LEU A 192 4.92 -7.77 -25.32
N SER A 193 6.05 -7.76 -24.60
CA SER A 193 6.80 -8.95 -24.29
C SER A 193 6.10 -9.85 -23.24
N GLU A 194 5.45 -9.27 -22.25
CA GLU A 194 4.81 -9.99 -21.14
C GLU A 194 3.43 -10.55 -21.55
N TYR A 195 2.66 -9.77 -22.36
CA TYR A 195 1.25 -10.07 -22.65
C TYR A 195 0.96 -10.32 -24.13
N LYS A 196 1.98 -10.54 -24.99
CA LYS A 196 1.85 -10.71 -26.44
C LYS A 196 0.67 -11.58 -26.90
N ASN A 197 0.43 -12.70 -26.20
CA ASN A 197 -0.62 -13.65 -26.55
C ASN A 197 -2.01 -13.29 -25.97
N HIS A 198 -2.10 -12.20 -25.21
CA HIS A 198 -3.31 -11.74 -24.52
C HIS A 198 -3.76 -10.37 -25.00
N ILE A 199 -3.03 -9.75 -25.94
CA ILE A 199 -3.31 -8.42 -26.48
C ILE A 199 -4.00 -8.58 -27.82
N CYS A 200 -5.07 -7.82 -28.04
CA CYS A 200 -5.76 -7.77 -29.34
C CYS A 200 -4.80 -7.31 -30.44
N ALA A 201 -4.86 -7.94 -31.62
CA ALA A 201 -3.96 -7.65 -32.75
C ALA A 201 -3.97 -6.18 -33.20
N ASN A 202 -5.07 -5.45 -32.95
CA ASN A 202 -5.27 -4.05 -33.34
C ASN A 202 -5.03 -3.06 -32.20
N ALA A 203 -4.54 -3.50 -31.04
CA ALA A 203 -4.26 -2.61 -29.92
C ALA A 203 -2.97 -1.82 -30.18
N ASP A 204 -3.09 -0.49 -30.16
CA ASP A 204 -1.94 0.43 -30.20
C ASP A 204 -1.39 0.61 -28.78
N ILE A 205 -0.52 -0.29 -28.36
CA ILE A 205 0.07 -0.29 -27.02
C ILE A 205 0.86 0.99 -26.73
N PRO A 206 1.67 1.55 -27.64
CA PRO A 206 2.31 2.84 -27.42
C PRO A 206 1.32 3.98 -27.14
N ALA A 207 0.24 4.07 -27.91
CA ALA A 207 -0.78 5.10 -27.68
C ALA A 207 -1.53 4.89 -26.36
N LEU A 208 -1.86 3.65 -26.00
CA LEU A 208 -2.51 3.32 -24.72
C LEU A 208 -1.59 3.60 -23.52
N ALA A 209 -0.32 3.25 -23.61
CA ALA A 209 0.66 3.49 -22.53
C ALA A 209 0.97 4.99 -22.33
N ALA A 210 0.74 5.83 -23.34
CA ALA A 210 0.89 7.28 -23.26
C ALA A 210 -0.35 7.98 -22.63
N GLN A 211 -1.47 7.27 -22.48
CA GLN A 211 -2.68 7.78 -21.84
C GLN A 211 -2.60 7.60 -20.32
N SER A 212 -3.35 8.42 -19.56
CA SER A 212 -3.50 8.18 -18.13
C SER A 212 -4.07 6.79 -17.87
N PRO A 213 -3.55 6.03 -16.90
CA PRO A 213 -4.04 4.70 -16.53
C PRO A 213 -5.54 4.67 -16.20
N CYS A 214 -6.12 5.79 -15.73
CA CYS A 214 -7.56 5.93 -15.49
C CYS A 214 -8.40 5.88 -16.77
N GLY A 215 -7.80 5.88 -17.95
CA GLY A 215 -8.45 5.73 -19.26
C GLY A 215 -8.43 4.31 -19.81
N LEU A 216 -7.87 3.37 -19.08
CA LEU A 216 -7.85 1.93 -19.37
C LEU A 216 -8.85 1.19 -18.50
#